data_f68e7ba4635fc097f10ff7f79fe48951
#
_entry.id   f68e7ba4635fc097f10ff7f79fe48951
#
_cell.length_a   1.000
_cell.length_b   1.000
_cell.length_c   1.000
_cell.angle_alpha   90.00
_cell.angle_beta   90.00
_cell.angle_gamma   90.00
#
_symmetry.space_group_name_H-M   'P 1'
#
loop_
_entity.id
_entity.type
_entity.pdbx_description
1 polymer ?
#
loop_
_entity_poly.entity_id
_entity_poly.type
_entity_poly.pdbx_seq_one_letter_code
_entity_poly.pdbx_strand_id
1 'polypeptide(L)'
;MPAHDLALLTDAARAAGDIAMRFWKRAPKFWEKGGGHGPVTEADLDVNEMLADRLLAARPGYGWLSEETEDSPARLSAERLFIIDPIDGTRAFMAGEETFAHSLAVAEAGRITAAVVYLPALDRLYAASDHGPALCDGLPIAASAQAGTEGATLLAGARPAFLNQT
;
A
#
# COMPACT_ATOMS: atom_id res chain seq x y z
N MET A 1 11.68 -15.68 6.13
CA MET A 1 12.32 -14.94 7.25
C MET A 1 11.84 -13.50 7.17
N PRO A 2 11.13 -12.94 8.18
CA PRO A 2 10.50 -11.61 8.10
C PRO A 2 11.42 -10.46 7.72
N ALA A 3 12.66 -10.45 8.21
CA ALA A 3 13.64 -9.40 7.86
C ALA A 3 13.98 -9.37 6.36
N HIS A 4 13.98 -10.52 5.70
CA HIS A 4 14.21 -10.61 4.25
C HIS A 4 12.97 -10.18 3.47
N ASP A 5 11.76 -10.35 4.02
CA ASP A 5 10.53 -9.92 3.37
C ASP A 5 10.37 -8.41 3.49
N LEU A 6 10.73 -7.79 4.62
CA LEU A 6 10.72 -6.33 4.75
C LEU A 6 11.64 -5.64 3.74
N ALA A 7 12.87 -6.16 3.55
CA ALA A 7 13.79 -5.63 2.55
C ALA A 7 13.23 -5.80 1.12
N LEU A 8 12.66 -6.98 0.81
CA LEU A 8 12.04 -7.26 -0.48
C LEU A 8 10.88 -6.32 -0.77
N LEU A 9 9.97 -6.10 0.21
CA LEU A 9 8.86 -5.17 0.07
C LEU A 9 9.34 -3.72 -0.10
N THR A 10 10.38 -3.31 0.64
CA THR A 10 10.97 -1.97 0.53
C THR A 10 11.50 -1.70 -0.87
N ASP A 11 12.26 -2.63 -1.43
CA ASP A 11 12.81 -2.51 -2.78
C ASP A 11 11.71 -2.55 -3.84
N ALA A 12 10.67 -3.36 -3.64
CA ALA A 12 9.53 -3.44 -4.53
C ALA A 12 8.69 -2.16 -4.51
N ALA A 13 8.45 -1.58 -3.33
CA ALA A 13 7.71 -0.32 -3.18
C ALA A 13 8.42 0.86 -3.87
N ARG A 14 9.75 0.95 -3.76
CA ARG A 14 10.52 1.98 -4.48
C ARG A 14 10.43 1.80 -5.99
N ALA A 15 10.55 0.57 -6.50
CA ALA A 15 10.38 0.29 -7.92
C ALA A 15 8.95 0.61 -8.41
N ALA A 16 7.93 0.38 -7.58
CA ALA A 16 6.55 0.80 -7.85
C ALA A 16 6.44 2.32 -7.98
N GLY A 17 7.10 3.07 -7.07
CA GLY A 17 7.18 4.52 -7.14
C GLY A 17 7.81 5.03 -8.44
N ASP A 18 8.89 4.41 -8.90
CA ASP A 18 9.52 4.76 -10.18
C ASP A 18 8.57 4.60 -11.37
N ILE A 19 7.67 3.61 -11.33
CA ILE A 19 6.64 3.43 -12.36
C ILE A 19 5.55 4.48 -12.21
N ALA A 20 4.94 4.60 -11.03
CA ALA A 20 3.84 5.52 -10.78
C ALA A 20 4.21 6.98 -11.13
N MET A 21 5.41 7.42 -10.79
CA MET A 21 5.88 8.78 -11.06
C MET A 21 6.03 9.10 -12.55
N ARG A 22 6.09 8.11 -13.46
CA ARG A 22 6.05 8.33 -14.92
C ARG A 22 4.68 8.79 -15.39
N PHE A 23 3.62 8.41 -14.69
CA PHE A 23 2.23 8.73 -15.00
C PHE A 23 1.70 9.92 -14.20
N TRP A 24 2.26 10.17 -13.02
CA TRP A 24 1.79 11.22 -12.12
C TRP A 24 1.82 12.59 -12.77
N LYS A 25 0.72 13.37 -12.65
CA LYS A 25 0.50 14.66 -13.31
C LYS A 25 0.53 14.64 -14.85
N ARG A 26 0.33 13.46 -15.46
CA ARG A 26 0.34 13.29 -16.92
C ARG A 26 -0.98 12.79 -17.50
N ALA A 27 -2.07 12.92 -16.74
CA ALA A 27 -3.41 12.48 -17.12
C ALA A 27 -3.45 11.03 -17.63
N PRO A 28 -3.08 10.06 -16.82
CA PRO A 28 -3.10 8.65 -17.20
C PRO A 28 -4.50 8.21 -17.61
N LYS A 29 -4.61 7.21 -18.48
CA LYS A 29 -5.90 6.60 -18.78
C LYS A 29 -6.46 5.95 -17.53
N PHE A 30 -7.79 6.03 -17.37
CA PHE A 30 -8.47 5.42 -16.24
C PHE A 30 -9.81 4.81 -16.65
N TRP A 31 -10.28 3.90 -15.80
CA TRP A 31 -11.56 3.21 -15.94
C TRP A 31 -12.27 3.19 -14.59
N GLU A 32 -13.60 3.18 -14.58
CA GLU A 32 -14.36 2.94 -13.36
C GLU A 32 -14.49 1.42 -13.12
N LYS A 33 -14.08 0.98 -11.95
CA LYS A 33 -14.34 -0.41 -11.52
C LYS A 33 -15.84 -0.62 -11.32
N GLY A 34 -16.37 -1.75 -11.75
CA GLY A 34 -17.76 -2.11 -11.48
C GLY A 34 -18.05 -2.16 -9.97
N GLY A 35 -19.34 -2.03 -9.57
CA GLY A 35 -19.74 -2.20 -8.18
C GLY A 35 -19.39 -1.06 -7.22
N GLY A 36 -18.97 0.11 -7.72
CA GLY A 36 -18.66 1.27 -6.88
C GLY A 36 -17.26 1.25 -6.24
N HIS A 37 -16.38 0.38 -6.69
CA HIS A 37 -15.00 0.24 -6.17
C HIS A 37 -14.05 1.39 -6.56
N GLY A 38 -14.54 2.38 -7.31
CA GLY A 38 -13.78 3.58 -7.70
C GLY A 38 -12.94 3.39 -8.96
N PRO A 39 -12.12 4.40 -9.32
CA PRO A 39 -11.32 4.36 -10.53
C PRO A 39 -10.09 3.47 -10.37
N VAL A 40 -9.61 2.95 -11.50
CA VAL A 40 -8.30 2.33 -11.70
C VAL A 40 -7.61 3.03 -12.87
N THR A 41 -6.31 3.26 -12.80
CA THR A 41 -5.52 3.85 -13.88
C THR A 41 -4.58 2.83 -14.53
N GLU A 42 -4.05 3.17 -15.70
CA GLU A 42 -2.99 2.36 -16.32
C GLU A 42 -1.75 2.25 -15.41
N ALA A 43 -1.50 3.25 -14.55
CA ALA A 43 -0.41 3.21 -13.58
C ALA A 43 -0.64 2.13 -12.50
N ASP A 44 -1.87 1.98 -12.00
CA ASP A 44 -2.24 0.92 -11.03
C ASP A 44 -1.93 -0.46 -11.64
N LEU A 45 -2.29 -0.67 -12.91
CA LEU A 45 -2.09 -1.94 -13.59
C LEU A 45 -0.62 -2.25 -13.84
N ASP A 46 0.16 -1.27 -14.33
CA ASP A 46 1.61 -1.44 -14.58
C ASP A 46 2.37 -1.70 -13.27
N VAL A 47 2.00 -0.99 -12.19
CA VAL A 47 2.56 -1.21 -10.85
C VAL A 47 2.20 -2.61 -10.33
N ASN A 48 0.92 -3.01 -10.47
CA ASN A 48 0.45 -4.32 -10.03
C ASN A 48 1.19 -5.46 -10.74
N GLU A 49 1.34 -5.38 -12.07
CA GLU A 49 2.05 -6.38 -12.88
C GLU A 49 3.51 -6.51 -12.43
N MET A 50 4.22 -5.39 -12.32
CA MET A 50 5.62 -5.38 -11.85
C MET A 50 5.77 -5.96 -10.44
N LEU A 51 4.87 -5.62 -9.52
CA LEU A 51 4.90 -6.14 -8.15
C LEU A 51 4.65 -7.64 -8.12
N ALA A 52 3.67 -8.14 -8.90
CA ALA A 52 3.38 -9.57 -8.99
C ALA A 52 4.59 -10.34 -9.54
N ASP A 53 5.15 -9.91 -10.65
CA ASP A 53 6.32 -10.55 -11.28
C ASP A 53 7.49 -10.60 -10.32
N ARG A 54 7.83 -9.47 -9.69
CA ARG A 54 8.99 -9.37 -8.81
C ARG A 54 8.84 -10.15 -7.52
N LEU A 55 7.70 -10.01 -6.85
CA LEU A 55 7.47 -10.60 -5.53
C LEU A 55 7.25 -12.11 -5.61
N LEU A 56 6.45 -12.58 -6.58
CA LEU A 56 6.21 -14.02 -6.76
C LEU A 56 7.44 -14.75 -7.31
N ALA A 57 8.27 -14.11 -8.16
CA ALA A 57 9.55 -14.68 -8.56
C ALA A 57 10.50 -14.84 -7.37
N ALA A 58 10.52 -13.88 -6.44
CA ALA A 58 11.35 -13.94 -5.24
C ALA A 58 10.80 -14.93 -4.18
N ARG A 59 9.49 -15.18 -4.16
CA ARG A 59 8.79 -16.05 -3.22
C ARG A 59 7.71 -16.90 -3.91
N PRO A 60 8.09 -17.92 -4.69
CA PRO A 60 7.14 -18.71 -5.51
C PRO A 60 6.07 -19.46 -4.71
N GLY A 61 6.30 -19.68 -3.41
CA GLY A 61 5.35 -20.37 -2.52
C GLY A 61 4.38 -19.45 -1.78
N TYR A 62 4.45 -18.12 -2.01
CA TYR A 62 3.51 -17.18 -1.36
C TYR A 62 2.23 -17.03 -2.19
N GLY A 63 1.10 -16.85 -1.50
CA GLY A 63 -0.15 -16.46 -2.11
C GLY A 63 -0.12 -14.97 -2.52
N TRP A 64 -1.10 -14.58 -3.33
CA TRP A 64 -1.25 -13.23 -3.84
C TRP A 64 -2.66 -12.70 -3.59
N LEU A 65 -2.77 -11.53 -3.01
CA LEU A 65 -4.00 -10.75 -2.88
C LEU A 65 -3.69 -9.30 -3.24
N SER A 66 -4.27 -8.80 -4.30
CA SER A 66 -4.11 -7.41 -4.74
C SER A 66 -5.47 -6.81 -5.08
N GLU A 67 -5.60 -5.50 -4.87
CA GLU A 67 -6.80 -4.76 -5.26
C GLU A 67 -7.06 -4.82 -6.79
N GLU A 68 -6.00 -4.93 -7.59
CA GLU A 68 -6.05 -4.88 -9.05
C GLU A 68 -5.94 -6.27 -9.72
N THR A 69 -6.07 -7.33 -8.94
CA THR A 69 -6.07 -8.72 -9.46
C THR A 69 -7.34 -9.43 -8.99
N GLU A 70 -7.99 -10.17 -9.89
CA GLU A 70 -9.12 -11.01 -9.52
C GLU A 70 -8.72 -11.98 -8.39
N ASP A 71 -9.51 -12.00 -7.33
CA ASP A 71 -9.23 -12.83 -6.17
C ASP A 71 -9.32 -14.32 -6.51
N SER A 72 -8.36 -15.09 -6.03
CA SER A 72 -8.30 -16.54 -6.20
C SER A 72 -8.37 -17.26 -4.87
N PRO A 73 -9.29 -18.25 -4.69
CA PRO A 73 -9.33 -19.09 -3.49
C PRO A 73 -8.02 -19.83 -3.21
N ALA A 74 -7.14 -20.00 -4.21
CA ALA A 74 -5.84 -20.64 -4.05
C ALA A 74 -4.98 -19.98 -2.98
N ARG A 75 -5.11 -18.64 -2.78
CA ARG A 75 -4.40 -17.92 -1.72
C ARG A 75 -4.72 -18.40 -0.31
N LEU A 76 -5.90 -18.99 -0.10
CA LEU A 76 -6.34 -19.47 1.22
C LEU A 76 -5.57 -20.70 1.71
N SER A 77 -4.89 -21.41 0.80
CA SER A 77 -4.03 -22.55 1.10
C SER A 77 -2.56 -22.18 1.28
N ALA A 78 -2.18 -20.95 0.99
CA ALA A 78 -0.81 -20.48 1.16
C ALA A 78 -0.52 -20.17 2.64
N GLU A 79 0.61 -20.65 3.16
CA GLU A 79 1.07 -20.30 4.51
C GLU A 79 1.39 -18.81 4.65
N ARG A 80 1.93 -18.23 3.59
CA ARG A 80 2.27 -16.80 3.49
C ARG A 80 1.60 -16.16 2.30
N LEU A 81 1.24 -14.89 2.46
CA LEU A 81 0.44 -14.15 1.50
C LEU A 81 0.99 -12.74 1.33
N PHE A 82 1.22 -12.33 0.10
CA PHE A 82 1.35 -10.91 -0.23
C PHE A 82 -0.02 -10.26 -0.26
N ILE A 83 -0.15 -9.10 0.41
CA ILE A 83 -1.34 -8.24 0.40
C ILE A 83 -0.89 -6.90 -0.17
N ILE A 84 -1.48 -6.50 -1.30
CA ILE A 84 -0.98 -5.42 -2.14
C ILE A 84 -2.13 -4.46 -2.49
N ASP A 85 -1.89 -3.18 -2.25
CA ASP A 85 -2.60 -2.09 -2.90
C ASP A 85 -1.58 -1.33 -3.76
N PRO A 86 -1.64 -1.46 -5.10
CA PRO A 86 -0.67 -0.87 -6.00
C PRO A 86 -0.61 0.65 -5.91
N ILE A 87 -1.76 1.32 -5.86
CA ILE A 87 -1.87 2.78 -5.66
C ILE A 87 -3.05 3.07 -4.72
N ASP A 88 -2.80 3.03 -3.41
CA ASP A 88 -3.75 3.54 -2.42
C ASP A 88 -3.92 5.05 -2.63
N GLY A 89 -5.17 5.48 -2.78
CA GLY A 89 -5.48 6.87 -3.10
C GLY A 89 -5.47 7.20 -4.60
N THR A 90 -5.95 6.31 -5.48
CA THR A 90 -6.03 6.50 -6.93
C THR A 90 -6.66 7.85 -7.33
N ARG A 91 -7.68 8.32 -6.59
CA ARG A 91 -8.29 9.65 -6.85
C ARG A 91 -7.32 10.80 -6.57
N ALA A 92 -6.52 10.73 -5.49
CA ALA A 92 -5.49 11.71 -5.17
C ALA A 92 -4.40 11.68 -6.24
N PHE A 93 -3.98 10.48 -6.67
CA PHE A 93 -3.03 10.29 -7.77
C PHE A 93 -3.51 10.96 -9.06
N MET A 94 -4.76 10.72 -9.48
CA MET A 94 -5.37 11.33 -10.67
C MET A 94 -5.49 12.85 -10.54
N ALA A 95 -5.75 13.37 -9.34
CA ALA A 95 -5.81 14.80 -9.06
C ALA A 95 -4.42 15.47 -9.01
N GLY A 96 -3.33 14.69 -9.08
CA GLY A 96 -1.95 15.19 -8.95
C GLY A 96 -1.58 15.59 -7.54
N GLU A 97 -2.32 15.09 -6.54
CA GLU A 97 -2.00 15.26 -5.12
C GLU A 97 -0.86 14.34 -4.70
N GLU A 98 -0.15 14.71 -3.63
CA GLU A 98 1.04 13.98 -3.16
C GLU A 98 0.70 12.82 -2.20
N THR A 99 -0.59 12.66 -1.86
CA THR A 99 -1.08 11.77 -0.81
C THR A 99 -1.53 10.39 -1.32
N PHE A 100 -0.90 9.88 -2.36
CA PHE A 100 -1.07 8.48 -2.78
C PHE A 100 0.12 7.64 -2.31
N ALA A 101 -0.09 6.33 -2.16
CA ALA A 101 0.93 5.44 -1.64
C ALA A 101 0.89 4.06 -2.31
N HIS A 102 2.01 3.33 -2.22
CA HIS A 102 2.08 1.89 -2.44
C HIS A 102 1.99 1.20 -1.09
N SER A 103 1.01 0.34 -0.88
CA SER A 103 0.79 -0.37 0.38
C SER A 103 1.02 -1.87 0.18
N LEU A 104 2.09 -2.39 0.77
CA LEU A 104 2.56 -3.76 0.57
C LEU A 104 2.73 -4.46 1.91
N ALA A 105 2.23 -5.69 2.04
CA ALA A 105 2.42 -6.47 3.25
C ALA A 105 2.65 -7.95 2.97
N VAL A 106 3.26 -8.63 3.93
CA VAL A 106 3.29 -10.09 4.04
C VAL A 106 2.51 -10.49 5.27
N ALA A 107 1.55 -11.39 5.09
CA ALA A 107 0.85 -12.07 6.17
C ALA A 107 1.30 -13.53 6.27
N GLU A 108 1.44 -14.04 7.49
CA GLU A 108 1.68 -15.43 7.83
C GLU A 108 0.69 -15.85 8.90
N ALA A 109 -0.06 -16.94 8.66
CA ALA A 109 -1.07 -17.45 9.57
C ALA A 109 -2.05 -16.38 10.10
N GLY A 110 -2.49 -15.46 9.24
CA GLY A 110 -3.43 -14.38 9.56
C GLY A 110 -2.82 -13.19 10.31
N ARG A 111 -1.49 -13.11 10.45
CA ARG A 111 -0.79 -11.99 11.10
C ARG A 111 0.13 -11.31 10.09
N ILE A 112 0.17 -9.98 10.10
CA ILE A 112 1.15 -9.24 9.30
C ILE A 112 2.53 -9.40 9.93
N THR A 113 3.49 -9.87 9.15
CA THR A 113 4.89 -10.09 9.58
C THR A 113 5.85 -9.05 9.02
N ALA A 114 5.51 -8.43 7.90
CA ALA A 114 6.22 -7.30 7.32
C ALA A 114 5.25 -6.41 6.56
N ALA A 115 5.44 -5.09 6.63
CA ALA A 115 4.62 -4.12 5.91
C ALA A 115 5.44 -2.89 5.50
N VAL A 116 5.11 -2.33 4.34
CA VAL A 116 5.69 -1.10 3.80
C VAL A 116 4.57 -0.24 3.23
N VAL A 117 4.62 1.05 3.54
CA VAL A 117 3.83 2.08 2.86
C VAL A 117 4.80 3.13 2.32
N TYR A 118 4.81 3.33 1.01
CA TYR A 118 5.69 4.28 0.35
C TYR A 118 4.89 5.34 -0.39
N LEU A 119 5.12 6.60 -0.07
CA LEU A 119 4.54 7.77 -0.73
C LEU A 119 5.58 8.36 -1.69
N PRO A 120 5.56 7.99 -2.99
CA PRO A 120 6.65 8.32 -3.90
C PRO A 120 6.75 9.82 -4.20
N ALA A 121 5.64 10.55 -4.21
CA ALA A 121 5.66 12.00 -4.44
C ALA A 121 6.31 12.79 -3.29
N LEU A 122 6.37 12.21 -2.09
CA LEU A 122 7.00 12.78 -0.90
C LEU A 122 8.36 12.12 -0.59
N ASP A 123 8.76 11.09 -1.35
CA ASP A 123 9.88 10.19 -1.06
C ASP A 123 9.89 9.72 0.42
N ARG A 124 8.72 9.35 0.93
CA ARG A 124 8.54 8.94 2.33
C ARG A 124 8.15 7.48 2.44
N LEU A 125 8.95 6.71 3.18
CA LEU A 125 8.79 5.27 3.33
C LEU A 125 8.58 4.90 4.80
N TYR A 126 7.42 4.30 5.07
CA TYR A 126 7.11 3.67 6.35
C TYR A 126 7.31 2.17 6.23
N ALA A 127 7.97 1.57 7.21
CA ALA A 127 8.27 0.14 7.22
C ALA A 127 8.16 -0.43 8.62
N ALA A 128 7.63 -1.65 8.73
CA ALA A 128 7.54 -2.36 10.01
C ALA A 128 7.65 -3.87 9.79
N SER A 129 8.18 -4.56 10.78
CA SER A 129 8.08 -6.01 10.90
C SER A 129 7.66 -6.39 12.32
N ASP A 130 7.23 -7.63 12.51
CA ASP A 130 6.85 -8.17 13.81
C ASP A 130 8.03 -8.32 14.80
N HIS A 131 9.25 -8.10 14.36
CA HIS A 131 10.49 -8.25 15.15
C HIS A 131 11.24 -6.93 15.40
N GLY A 132 10.65 -5.77 15.07
CA GLY A 132 11.33 -4.49 15.21
C GLY A 132 10.38 -3.31 15.39
N PRO A 133 10.93 -2.11 15.63
CA PRO A 133 10.13 -0.89 15.68
C PRO A 133 9.56 -0.56 14.29
N ALA A 134 8.47 0.22 14.26
CA ALA A 134 8.05 0.90 13.04
C ALA A 134 9.07 1.99 12.69
N LEU A 135 9.34 2.14 11.41
CA LEU A 135 10.31 3.07 10.87
C LEU A 135 9.64 4.06 9.91
N CYS A 136 10.13 5.30 9.88
CA CYS A 136 9.88 6.25 8.81
C CYS A 136 11.26 6.70 8.28
N ASP A 137 11.51 6.45 6.99
CA ASP A 137 12.79 6.73 6.33
C ASP A 137 14.00 6.16 7.10
N GLY A 138 13.83 4.96 7.68
CA GLY A 138 14.84 4.26 8.46
C GLY A 138 14.98 4.73 9.93
N LEU A 139 14.23 5.74 10.35
CA LEU A 139 14.24 6.23 11.73
C LEU A 139 13.05 5.65 12.52
N PRO A 140 13.27 5.18 13.76
CA PRO A 140 12.20 4.64 14.58
C PRO A 140 11.11 5.68 14.85
N ILE A 141 9.85 5.25 14.74
CA ILE A 141 8.66 6.03 15.08
C ILE A 141 7.82 5.27 16.10
N ALA A 142 7.01 6.00 16.85
CA ALA A 142 6.05 5.43 17.79
C ALA A 142 4.74 6.21 17.74
N ALA A 143 3.63 5.54 18.09
CA ALA A 143 2.37 6.20 18.31
C ALA A 143 2.48 7.24 19.45
N SER A 144 1.67 8.31 19.37
CA SER A 144 1.59 9.28 20.46
C SER A 144 1.03 8.62 21.73
N ALA A 145 1.40 9.16 22.90
CA ALA A 145 0.84 8.72 24.17
C ALA A 145 -0.57 9.29 24.44
N GLN A 146 -1.18 9.99 23.48
CA GLN A 146 -2.50 10.58 23.59
C GLN A 146 -3.57 9.49 23.71
N ALA A 147 -4.21 9.37 24.87
CA ALA A 147 -5.20 8.33 25.17
C ALA A 147 -6.65 8.78 24.98
N GLY A 148 -6.91 10.09 24.92
CA GLY A 148 -8.25 10.66 24.75
C GLY A 148 -8.39 11.48 23.48
N THR A 149 -9.61 11.88 23.17
CA THR A 149 -9.92 12.72 22.00
C THR A 149 -9.61 14.19 22.23
N GLU A 150 -9.62 14.64 23.50
CA GLU A 150 -9.29 16.03 23.84
C GLU A 150 -7.80 16.30 23.58
N GLY A 151 -7.51 17.30 22.75
CA GLY A 151 -6.14 17.64 22.33
C GLY A 151 -5.52 16.68 21.31
N ALA A 152 -6.26 15.68 20.82
CA ALA A 152 -5.77 14.79 19.78
C ALA A 152 -5.72 15.50 18.42
N THR A 153 -4.68 15.17 17.63
CA THR A 153 -4.63 15.56 16.23
C THR A 153 -5.23 14.46 15.38
N LEU A 154 -6.22 14.79 14.57
CA LEU A 154 -6.88 13.85 13.65
C LEU A 154 -6.44 14.14 12.22
N LEU A 155 -6.08 13.08 11.51
CA LEU A 155 -5.97 13.09 10.05
C LEU A 155 -7.23 12.43 9.49
N ALA A 156 -8.00 13.18 8.69
CA ALA A 156 -9.21 12.67 8.07
C ALA A 156 -9.25 13.07 6.59
N GLY A 157 -9.80 12.20 5.75
CA GLY A 157 -10.08 12.53 4.37
C GLY A 157 -11.16 13.64 4.28
N ALA A 158 -11.10 14.46 3.26
CA ALA A 158 -11.92 15.67 3.08
C ALA A 158 -13.42 15.40 2.78
N ARG A 159 -14.04 14.32 3.28
CA ARG A 159 -15.48 14.13 3.21
C ARG A 159 -16.14 14.57 4.53
N PRO A 160 -16.88 15.68 4.56
CA PRO A 160 -17.54 16.22 5.76
C PRO A 160 -18.77 15.40 6.21
N ALA A 161 -18.96 14.19 5.74
CA ALA A 161 -20.19 13.42 5.99
C ALA A 161 -20.40 13.01 7.47
N PHE A 162 -19.39 13.13 8.33
CA PHE A 162 -19.53 12.76 9.74
C PHE A 162 -19.74 13.94 10.69
N LEU A 163 -19.71 15.18 10.23
CA LEU A 163 -19.85 16.37 11.10
C LEU A 163 -21.28 16.93 11.16
N ASN A 164 -22.24 16.33 10.45
CA ASN A 164 -23.64 16.80 10.40
C ASN A 164 -24.63 15.89 11.14
N GLN A 165 -24.18 15.13 12.14
CA GLN A 165 -25.09 14.44 13.08
C GLN A 165 -24.88 14.99 14.48
N THR A 166 -25.47 16.16 14.71
CA THR A 166 -25.88 16.64 16.06
C THR A 166 -27.39 16.66 16.12
#